data_d2dbd108d233e785af90f8f0113df45b
#
_entry.id   d2dbd108d233e785af90f8f0113df45b
#
_cell.length_a   1.000
_cell.length_b   1.000
_cell.length_c   1.000
_cell.angle_alpha   90.00
_cell.angle_beta   90.00
_cell.angle_gamma   90.00
#
_symmetry.space_group_name_H-M   'P 1'
#
loop_
_entity.id
_entity.type
_entity.pdbx_description
1 polymer ?
#
loop_
_entity_poly.entity_id
_entity_poly.type
_entity_poly.pdbx_seq_one_letter_code
_entity_poly.pdbx_strand_id
1 'polypeptide(L)'
;ASLPRASFLPHDGRTMATRLAYLVNQYPKVSHTFIRREIRALEQLGLHVERVSVRDTRAEATDDADRAEAARTTVLLETNLRGALALAGAALRAALGEPRKAVRALRLAISLGRRNERGPLVHLAYLAEAARLVELAQERGIEHVHAHFGTNSATVALLAHELGGPGFSFTAHGPEEFDKPEAIALADKIEQARFVVGVSSFGRSQLLRRAPARSWEKI
;
A
#
# COMPACT_ATOMS: atom_id res chain seq x y z
N ALA A 1 -23.46 -23.81 -3.57
CA ALA A 1 -22.94 -23.05 -4.70
C ALA A 1 -21.43 -22.95 -4.54
N SER A 2 -20.70 -23.64 -5.42
CA SER A 2 -19.24 -23.65 -5.43
C SER A 2 -18.74 -22.31 -5.98
N LEU A 3 -17.88 -21.65 -5.20
CA LEU A 3 -17.17 -20.46 -5.64
C LEU A 3 -16.28 -20.80 -6.86
N PRO A 4 -16.21 -19.93 -7.88
CA PRO A 4 -15.31 -20.15 -8.99
C PRO A 4 -13.86 -20.09 -8.47
N ARG A 5 -13.09 -21.14 -8.73
CA ARG A 5 -11.64 -21.13 -8.55
C ARG A 5 -11.07 -20.07 -9.49
N ALA A 6 -10.65 -18.94 -8.94
CA ALA A 6 -9.86 -17.98 -9.67
C ALA A 6 -8.55 -18.68 -10.09
N SER A 7 -8.38 -18.86 -11.39
CA SER A 7 -7.18 -19.38 -12.01
C SER A 7 -6.08 -18.30 -11.98
N PHE A 8 -5.43 -18.16 -10.84
CA PHE A 8 -4.21 -17.36 -10.66
C PHE A 8 -2.95 -18.24 -10.79
N LEU A 9 -2.99 -19.24 -11.67
CA LEU A 9 -1.80 -20.02 -11.96
C LEU A 9 -1.19 -19.54 -13.29
N PRO A 10 0.08 -19.13 -13.31
CA PRO A 10 0.78 -18.87 -14.56
C PRO A 10 0.90 -20.18 -15.36
N HIS A 11 0.71 -20.08 -16.65
CA HIS A 11 0.57 -21.19 -17.62
C HIS A 11 1.89 -21.89 -17.96
N ASP A 12 2.99 -21.63 -17.29
CA ASP A 12 4.29 -22.22 -17.57
C ASP A 12 4.97 -22.72 -16.29
N GLY A 13 4.67 -23.88 -15.86
CA GLY A 13 5.39 -24.81 -15.00
C GLY A 13 6.52 -24.35 -14.04
N ARG A 14 6.71 -23.05 -13.82
CA ARG A 14 7.60 -22.46 -12.82
C ARG A 14 6.76 -21.78 -11.76
N THR A 15 6.50 -22.47 -10.68
CA THR A 15 5.96 -21.90 -9.43
C THR A 15 7.01 -21.01 -8.77
N MET A 16 7.27 -19.86 -9.35
CA MET A 16 7.84 -18.76 -8.59
C MET A 16 6.71 -18.27 -7.69
N ALA A 17 6.86 -18.41 -6.39
CA ALA A 17 5.87 -17.90 -5.43
C ALA A 17 5.67 -16.40 -5.68
N THR A 18 4.44 -16.01 -6.03
CA THR A 18 4.08 -14.59 -6.23
C THR A 18 4.48 -13.79 -5.01
N ARG A 19 5.30 -12.75 -5.20
CA ARG A 19 5.78 -11.88 -4.12
C ARG A 19 4.88 -10.68 -3.96
N LEU A 20 4.29 -10.56 -2.78
CA LEU A 20 3.41 -9.47 -2.40
C LEU A 20 4.09 -8.59 -1.34
N ALA A 21 3.82 -7.30 -1.34
CA ALA A 21 4.10 -6.44 -0.19
C ALA A 21 2.79 -6.08 0.52
N TYR A 22 2.75 -6.26 1.84
CA TYR A 22 1.72 -5.69 2.70
C TYR A 22 2.22 -4.36 3.25
N LEU A 23 1.60 -3.28 2.78
CA LEU A 23 1.95 -1.91 3.16
C LEU A 23 0.99 -1.39 4.22
N VAL A 24 1.53 -1.07 5.38
CA VAL A 24 0.76 -0.52 6.51
C VAL A 24 1.45 0.77 6.99
N ASN A 25 0.68 1.74 7.48
CA ASN A 25 1.27 2.98 8.00
C ASN A 25 2.17 2.74 9.21
N GLN A 26 1.73 1.84 10.10
CA GLN A 26 2.44 1.45 11.33
C GLN A 26 2.22 -0.05 11.55
N TYR A 27 3.28 -0.84 11.47
CA TYR A 27 3.23 -2.29 11.66
C TYR A 27 4.55 -2.83 12.24
N PRO A 28 4.49 -3.77 13.18
CA PRO A 28 3.29 -4.29 13.83
C PRO A 28 2.67 -3.33 14.85
N LYS A 29 1.41 -3.56 15.19
CA LYS A 29 0.69 -2.92 16.31
C LYS A 29 -0.23 -3.93 16.99
N VAL A 30 -0.46 -3.76 18.28
CA VAL A 30 -1.34 -4.63 19.08
C VAL A 30 -2.74 -4.75 18.43
N SER A 31 -3.29 -3.64 17.90
CA SER A 31 -4.57 -3.64 17.19
C SER A 31 -4.54 -4.28 15.80
N HIS A 32 -3.36 -4.64 15.27
CA HIS A 32 -3.18 -5.16 13.90
C HIS A 32 -2.98 -6.69 13.86
N THR A 33 -3.44 -7.42 14.86
CA THR A 33 -3.37 -8.90 14.91
C THR A 33 -4.07 -9.56 13.73
N PHE A 34 -5.11 -8.93 13.19
CA PHE A 34 -5.81 -9.43 12.00
C PHE A 34 -4.91 -9.38 10.74
N ILE A 35 -4.10 -8.34 10.56
CA ILE A 35 -3.13 -8.25 9.45
C ILE A 35 -2.12 -9.39 9.56
N ARG A 36 -1.57 -9.63 10.75
CA ARG A 36 -0.65 -10.73 11.01
C ARG A 36 -1.26 -12.10 10.68
N ARG A 37 -2.54 -12.31 11.04
CA ARG A 37 -3.26 -13.56 10.72
C ARG A 37 -3.44 -13.73 9.22
N GLU A 38 -3.80 -12.67 8.51
CA GLU A 38 -3.98 -12.65 7.06
C GLU A 38 -2.66 -12.95 6.35
N ILE A 39 -1.56 -12.30 6.73
CA ILE A 39 -0.23 -12.58 6.19
C ILE A 39 0.14 -14.05 6.37
N ARG A 40 -0.04 -14.61 7.58
CA ARG A 40 0.26 -16.04 7.85
C ARG A 40 -0.60 -16.97 7.02
N ALA A 41 -1.88 -16.66 6.83
CA ALA A 41 -2.76 -17.46 6.00
C ALA A 41 -2.31 -17.46 4.52
N LEU A 42 -1.89 -16.31 3.99
CA LEU A 42 -1.34 -16.21 2.63
C LEU A 42 -0.02 -16.96 2.49
N GLU A 43 0.87 -16.90 3.49
CA GLU A 43 2.12 -17.66 3.51
C GLU A 43 1.84 -19.18 3.52
N GLN A 44 0.82 -19.64 4.25
CA GLN A 44 0.39 -21.05 4.23
C GLN A 44 -0.16 -21.49 2.86
N LEU A 45 -0.68 -20.55 2.06
CA LEU A 45 -1.10 -20.79 0.68
C LEU A 45 0.06 -20.74 -0.32
N GLY A 46 1.31 -20.57 0.15
CA GLY A 46 2.49 -20.56 -0.69
C GLY A 46 2.85 -19.19 -1.28
N LEU A 47 2.21 -18.11 -0.84
CA LEU A 47 2.57 -16.75 -1.24
C LEU A 47 3.74 -16.23 -0.39
N HIS A 48 4.61 -15.43 -0.99
CA HIS A 48 5.65 -14.73 -0.24
C HIS A 48 5.17 -13.31 0.08
N VAL A 49 5.02 -12.98 1.37
CA VAL A 49 4.50 -11.68 1.81
C VAL A 49 5.59 -10.88 2.50
N GLU A 50 6.05 -9.80 1.86
CA GLU A 50 6.94 -8.81 2.44
C GLU A 50 6.14 -7.86 3.34
N ARG A 51 6.56 -7.69 4.60
CA ARG A 51 5.96 -6.74 5.53
C ARG A 51 6.64 -5.38 5.35
N VAL A 52 5.86 -4.37 5.02
CA VAL A 52 6.35 -3.02 4.82
C VAL A 52 5.57 -2.05 5.69
N SER A 53 6.26 -1.38 6.60
CA SER A 53 5.70 -0.31 7.42
C SER A 53 6.20 1.04 6.92
N VAL A 54 5.32 2.03 6.83
CA VAL A 54 5.76 3.39 6.51
C VAL A 54 6.60 3.93 7.66
N ARG A 55 6.12 3.78 8.91
CA ARG A 55 6.77 4.30 10.12
C ARG A 55 7.35 3.18 10.97
N ASP A 56 8.43 3.49 11.68
CA ASP A 56 9.03 2.57 12.64
C ASP A 56 8.16 2.44 13.90
N THR A 57 7.78 1.21 14.22
CA THR A 57 7.01 0.85 15.41
C THR A 57 7.72 -0.20 16.27
N ARG A 58 9.00 -0.47 16.02
CA ARG A 58 9.75 -1.51 16.74
C ARG A 58 9.81 -1.28 18.25
N ALA A 59 9.87 -0.01 18.67
CA ALA A 59 9.85 0.36 20.09
C ALA A 59 8.48 0.13 20.76
N GLU A 60 7.40 -0.01 19.98
CA GLU A 60 6.03 -0.22 20.47
C GLU A 60 5.68 -1.72 20.59
N ALA A 61 6.57 -2.62 20.17
CA ALA A 61 6.35 -4.07 20.21
C ALA A 61 6.39 -4.59 21.67
N THR A 62 5.23 -4.96 22.19
CA THR A 62 5.07 -5.33 23.61
C THR A 62 5.24 -6.82 23.86
N ASP A 63 4.84 -7.68 22.94
CA ASP A 63 4.93 -9.13 23.06
C ASP A 63 5.95 -9.75 22.10
N ASP A 64 6.28 -11.04 22.32
CA ASP A 64 7.26 -11.77 21.50
C ASP A 64 6.81 -11.92 20.04
N ALA A 65 5.51 -12.03 19.81
CA ALA A 65 4.95 -12.17 18.47
C ALA A 65 5.07 -10.86 17.70
N ASP A 66 4.85 -9.71 18.35
CA ASP A 66 5.03 -8.39 17.74
C ASP A 66 6.52 -8.08 17.52
N ARG A 67 7.41 -8.49 18.45
CA ARG A 67 8.87 -8.39 18.24
C ARG A 67 9.34 -9.22 17.05
N ALA A 68 8.82 -10.44 16.90
CA ALA A 68 9.16 -11.30 15.76
C ALA A 68 8.66 -10.72 14.43
N GLU A 69 7.46 -10.14 14.39
CA GLU A 69 6.94 -9.45 13.20
C GLU A 69 7.75 -8.17 12.90
N ALA A 70 8.09 -7.39 13.93
CA ALA A 70 8.91 -6.18 13.77
C ALA A 70 10.29 -6.48 13.17
N ALA A 71 10.92 -7.59 13.57
CA ALA A 71 12.21 -8.04 13.02
C ALA A 71 12.11 -8.42 11.52
N ARG A 72 10.92 -8.80 11.03
CA ARG A 72 10.65 -9.15 9.63
C ARG A 72 10.09 -7.99 8.81
N THR A 73 9.85 -6.85 9.45
CA THR A 73 9.20 -5.68 8.81
C THR A 73 10.22 -4.68 8.31
N THR A 74 10.14 -4.33 7.04
CA THR A 74 10.93 -3.26 6.44
C THR A 74 10.26 -1.93 6.69
N VAL A 75 11.00 -0.95 7.20
CA VAL A 75 10.53 0.41 7.44
C VAL A 75 10.96 1.31 6.29
N LEU A 76 10.01 2.05 5.70
CA LEU A 76 10.30 3.00 4.62
C LEU A 76 10.84 4.32 5.14
N LEU A 77 10.25 4.85 6.21
CA LEU A 77 10.62 6.12 6.84
C LEU A 77 11.37 5.86 8.15
N GLU A 78 12.69 5.79 8.07
CA GLU A 78 13.52 5.84 9.26
C GLU A 78 13.68 7.29 9.73
N THR A 79 13.55 7.54 11.04
CA THR A 79 13.55 8.88 11.64
C THR A 79 14.96 9.45 11.88
N ASN A 80 15.95 8.98 11.12
CA ASN A 80 17.33 9.41 11.20
C ASN A 80 17.81 10.06 9.89
N LEU A 81 18.99 10.66 9.90
CA LEU A 81 19.59 11.31 8.72
C LEU A 81 19.76 10.32 7.54
N ARG A 82 20.10 9.07 7.82
CA ARG A 82 20.25 8.03 6.77
C ARG A 82 18.91 7.76 6.07
N GLY A 83 17.83 7.66 6.83
CA GLY A 83 16.47 7.51 6.28
C GLY A 83 16.07 8.69 5.40
N ALA A 84 16.33 9.92 5.85
CA ALA A 84 16.05 11.12 5.05
C ALA A 84 16.87 11.13 3.74
N LEU A 85 18.15 10.79 3.79
CA LEU A 85 19.00 10.67 2.60
C LEU A 85 18.56 9.54 1.67
N ALA A 86 18.11 8.41 2.22
CA ALA A 86 17.58 7.30 1.42
C ALA A 86 16.32 7.71 0.66
N LEU A 87 15.36 8.40 1.31
CA LEU A 87 14.16 8.92 0.66
C LEU A 87 14.48 9.95 -0.43
N ALA A 88 15.37 10.90 -0.13
CA ALA A 88 15.79 11.91 -1.11
C ALA A 88 16.49 11.25 -2.31
N GLY A 89 17.36 10.28 -2.07
CA GLY A 89 18.03 9.50 -3.10
C GLY A 89 17.07 8.71 -3.97
N ALA A 90 16.08 8.06 -3.37
CA ALA A 90 15.03 7.33 -4.09
C ALA A 90 14.21 8.26 -4.99
N ALA A 91 13.78 9.41 -4.45
CA ALA A 91 13.06 10.42 -5.22
C ALA A 91 13.88 10.95 -6.41
N LEU A 92 15.18 11.20 -6.19
CA LEU A 92 16.08 11.66 -7.26
C LEU A 92 16.25 10.58 -8.34
N ARG A 93 16.50 9.32 -7.96
CA ARG A 93 16.63 8.22 -8.93
C ARG A 93 15.35 8.00 -9.72
N ALA A 94 14.19 8.07 -9.09
CA ALA A 94 12.90 8.00 -9.79
C ALA A 94 12.73 9.16 -10.78
N ALA A 95 13.12 10.38 -10.40
CA ALA A 95 13.04 11.56 -11.28
C ALA A 95 13.98 11.48 -12.48
N LEU A 96 15.19 10.93 -12.30
CA LEU A 96 16.17 10.80 -13.36
C LEU A 96 15.90 9.59 -14.27
N GLY A 97 15.42 8.47 -13.70
CA GLY A 97 15.17 7.25 -14.46
C GLY A 97 13.92 7.32 -15.32
N GLU A 98 12.83 7.88 -14.79
CA GLU A 98 11.53 7.94 -15.45
C GLU A 98 10.87 9.34 -15.29
N PRO A 99 11.45 10.40 -15.90
CA PRO A 99 11.05 11.77 -15.62
C PRO A 99 9.57 12.07 -15.91
N ARG A 100 9.00 11.43 -16.93
CA ARG A 100 7.57 11.61 -17.27
C ARG A 100 6.65 11.04 -16.17
N LYS A 101 6.98 9.87 -15.62
CA LYS A 101 6.24 9.25 -14.51
C LYS A 101 6.42 10.07 -13.24
N ALA A 102 7.64 10.53 -12.96
CA ALA A 102 7.93 11.38 -11.80
C ALA A 102 7.12 12.69 -11.83
N VAL A 103 7.02 13.35 -12.98
CA VAL A 103 6.19 14.57 -13.15
C VAL A 103 4.70 14.28 -12.95
N ARG A 104 4.19 13.15 -13.47
CA ARG A 104 2.78 12.74 -13.24
C ARG A 104 2.52 12.49 -11.76
N ALA A 105 3.37 11.69 -11.10
CA ALA A 105 3.25 11.37 -9.68
C ALA A 105 3.37 12.64 -8.81
N LEU A 106 4.25 13.57 -9.15
CA LEU A 106 4.37 14.86 -8.46
C LEU A 106 3.08 15.69 -8.59
N ARG A 107 2.53 15.80 -9.80
CA ARG A 107 1.26 16.52 -10.03
C ARG A 107 0.12 15.88 -9.25
N LEU A 108 0.06 14.54 -9.24
CA LEU A 108 -0.92 13.79 -8.47
C LEU A 108 -0.75 14.06 -6.97
N ALA A 109 0.46 13.96 -6.43
CA ALA A 109 0.74 14.23 -5.01
C ALA A 109 0.29 15.65 -4.60
N ILE A 110 0.59 16.66 -5.42
CA ILE A 110 0.15 18.03 -5.17
C ILE A 110 -1.39 18.14 -5.22
N SER A 111 -2.02 17.53 -6.22
CA SER A 111 -3.49 17.52 -6.37
C SER A 111 -4.18 16.87 -5.17
N LEU A 112 -3.69 15.71 -4.73
CA LEU A 112 -4.17 14.99 -3.54
C LEU A 112 -3.99 15.86 -2.28
N GLY A 113 -2.82 16.48 -2.13
CA GLY A 113 -2.51 17.33 -0.99
C GLY A 113 -3.38 18.58 -0.89
N ARG A 114 -3.81 19.15 -2.02
CA ARG A 114 -4.72 20.30 -2.03
C ARG A 114 -6.12 19.97 -1.55
N ARG A 115 -6.54 18.72 -1.69
CA ARG A 115 -7.85 18.23 -1.22
C ARG A 115 -7.81 17.69 0.20
N ASN A 116 -6.61 17.49 0.77
CA ASN A 116 -6.40 16.87 2.07
C ASN A 116 -6.02 17.92 3.13
N GLU A 117 -6.54 17.76 4.34
CA GLU A 117 -6.24 18.64 5.48
C GLU A 117 -4.74 18.68 5.85
N ARG A 118 -3.99 17.62 5.53
CA ARG A 118 -2.54 17.53 5.79
C ARG A 118 -1.70 18.37 4.82
N GLY A 119 -2.29 18.82 3.73
CA GLY A 119 -1.67 19.70 2.77
C GLY A 119 -0.65 19.05 1.81
N PRO A 120 -0.17 19.82 0.81
CA PRO A 120 0.72 19.32 -0.23
C PRO A 120 2.09 18.86 0.29
N LEU A 121 2.65 19.49 1.32
CA LEU A 121 3.97 19.13 1.85
C LEU A 121 4.02 17.70 2.39
N VAL A 122 2.96 17.27 3.08
CA VAL A 122 2.86 15.88 3.56
C VAL A 122 2.72 14.91 2.39
N HIS A 123 2.04 15.30 1.31
CA HIS A 123 1.92 14.45 0.12
C HIS A 123 3.22 14.37 -0.70
N LEU A 124 4.10 15.37 -0.61
CA LEU A 124 5.47 15.27 -1.14
C LEU A 124 6.31 14.28 -0.33
N ALA A 125 6.13 14.22 0.99
CA ALA A 125 6.74 13.16 1.80
C ALA A 125 6.23 11.77 1.38
N TYR A 126 4.90 11.61 1.17
CA TYR A 126 4.34 10.36 0.63
C TYR A 126 4.90 9.99 -0.75
N LEU A 127 5.20 10.97 -1.60
CA LEU A 127 5.86 10.72 -2.89
C LEU A 127 7.29 10.17 -2.71
N ALA A 128 8.04 10.68 -1.75
CA ALA A 128 9.38 10.16 -1.43
C ALA A 128 9.30 8.73 -0.84
N GLU A 129 8.34 8.47 0.05
CA GLU A 129 8.04 7.13 0.57
C GLU A 129 7.64 6.16 -0.56
N ALA A 130 6.85 6.64 -1.54
CA ALA A 130 6.46 5.88 -2.71
C ALA A 130 7.66 5.54 -3.61
N ALA A 131 8.59 6.48 -3.83
CA ALA A 131 9.81 6.21 -4.57
C ALA A 131 10.67 5.13 -3.88
N ARG A 132 10.79 5.17 -2.56
CA ARG A 132 11.50 4.12 -1.79
C ARG A 132 10.77 2.77 -1.87
N LEU A 133 9.44 2.76 -1.88
CA LEU A 133 8.65 1.54 -2.08
C LEU A 133 8.90 0.94 -3.47
N VAL A 134 9.02 1.76 -4.52
CA VAL A 134 9.34 1.29 -5.87
C VAL A 134 10.72 0.63 -5.90
N GLU A 135 11.74 1.24 -5.29
CA GLU A 135 13.08 0.64 -5.18
C GLU A 135 13.03 -0.71 -4.46
N LEU A 136 12.37 -0.75 -3.30
CA LEU A 136 12.21 -1.99 -2.53
C LEU A 136 11.51 -3.08 -3.35
N ALA A 137 10.50 -2.68 -4.14
CA ALA A 137 9.78 -3.62 -5.00
C ALA A 137 10.70 -4.19 -6.08
N GLN A 138 11.54 -3.37 -6.69
CA GLN A 138 12.53 -3.82 -7.68
C GLN A 138 13.60 -4.71 -7.04
N GLU A 139 14.17 -4.30 -5.90
CA GLU A 139 15.20 -5.05 -5.17
C GLU A 139 14.74 -6.45 -4.78
N ARG A 140 13.45 -6.60 -4.40
CA ARG A 140 12.90 -7.85 -3.86
C ARG A 140 11.99 -8.61 -4.83
N GLY A 141 11.78 -8.10 -6.03
CA GLY A 141 10.89 -8.73 -7.01
C GLY A 141 9.44 -8.74 -6.57
N ILE A 142 8.96 -7.66 -5.93
CA ILE A 142 7.56 -7.54 -5.49
C ILE A 142 6.69 -7.22 -6.70
N GLU A 143 5.67 -8.05 -6.94
CA GLU A 143 4.79 -7.97 -8.10
C GLU A 143 3.49 -7.21 -7.81
N HIS A 144 3.11 -7.11 -6.54
CA HIS A 144 1.88 -6.45 -6.11
C HIS A 144 2.03 -5.86 -4.71
N VAL A 145 1.41 -4.70 -4.47
CA VAL A 145 1.34 -4.05 -3.15
C VAL A 145 -0.10 -4.08 -2.66
N HIS A 146 -0.33 -4.68 -1.50
CA HIS A 146 -1.61 -4.60 -0.80
C HIS A 146 -1.49 -3.65 0.39
N ALA A 147 -2.24 -2.55 0.37
CA ALA A 147 -2.23 -1.57 1.45
C ALA A 147 -3.37 -1.84 2.44
N HIS A 148 -3.07 -1.88 3.72
CA HIS A 148 -4.12 -1.81 4.74
C HIS A 148 -4.45 -0.37 5.07
N PHE A 149 -5.74 -0.08 5.11
CA PHE A 149 -6.38 1.24 5.20
C PHE A 149 -6.29 2.05 3.91
N GLY A 150 -7.43 2.56 3.46
CA GLY A 150 -7.58 3.44 2.29
C GLY A 150 -7.01 4.86 2.50
N THR A 151 -6.32 5.11 3.61
CA THR A 151 -5.74 6.41 4.00
C THR A 151 -4.35 6.63 3.38
N ASN A 152 -3.34 6.96 4.20
CA ASN A 152 -1.99 7.29 3.74
C ASN A 152 -1.24 6.11 3.11
N SER A 153 -1.35 4.88 3.66
CA SER A 153 -0.72 3.71 3.05
C SER A 153 -1.20 3.46 1.61
N ALA A 154 -2.52 3.56 1.37
CA ALA A 154 -3.06 3.47 0.02
C ALA A 154 -2.65 4.67 -0.87
N THR A 155 -2.41 5.87 -0.29
CA THR A 155 -1.84 7.00 -1.03
C THR A 155 -0.40 6.73 -1.48
N VAL A 156 0.43 6.17 -0.59
CA VAL A 156 1.81 5.78 -0.93
C VAL A 156 1.81 4.70 -2.01
N ALA A 157 0.93 3.69 -1.91
CA ALA A 157 0.79 2.65 -2.93
C ALA A 157 0.35 3.20 -4.30
N LEU A 158 -0.61 4.12 -4.32
CA LEU A 158 -1.06 4.81 -5.54
C LEU A 158 0.08 5.61 -6.18
N LEU A 159 0.82 6.40 -5.39
CA LEU A 159 1.95 7.19 -5.90
C LEU A 159 3.09 6.30 -6.39
N ALA A 160 3.35 5.16 -5.73
CA ALA A 160 4.33 4.17 -6.18
C ALA A 160 3.93 3.57 -7.53
N HIS A 161 2.65 3.25 -7.71
CA HIS A 161 2.14 2.79 -9.00
C HIS A 161 2.31 3.84 -10.11
N GLU A 162 2.01 5.11 -9.84
CA GLU A 162 2.23 6.21 -10.79
C GLU A 162 3.71 6.43 -11.15
N LEU A 163 4.63 6.16 -10.22
CA LEU A 163 6.08 6.16 -10.48
C LEU A 163 6.54 4.96 -11.33
N GLY A 164 5.65 4.02 -11.67
CA GLY A 164 5.96 2.82 -12.45
C GLY A 164 6.29 1.60 -11.60
N GLY A 165 5.95 1.63 -10.33
CA GLY A 165 5.99 0.48 -9.43
C GLY A 165 4.88 -0.55 -9.69
N PRO A 166 4.76 -1.57 -8.84
CA PRO A 166 3.77 -2.63 -8.98
C PRO A 166 2.33 -2.11 -8.97
N GLY A 167 1.41 -2.93 -9.50
CA GLY A 167 -0.01 -2.71 -9.27
C GLY A 167 -0.35 -2.80 -7.78
N PHE A 168 -1.42 -2.13 -7.35
CA PHE A 168 -1.81 -2.14 -5.95
C PHE A 168 -3.28 -2.48 -5.74
N SER A 169 -3.60 -2.86 -4.51
CA SER A 169 -4.94 -3.04 -3.96
C SER A 169 -4.97 -2.54 -2.52
N PHE A 170 -6.14 -2.39 -1.93
CA PHE A 170 -6.22 -2.03 -0.52
C PHE A 170 -7.47 -2.57 0.16
N THR A 171 -7.39 -2.70 1.48
CA THR A 171 -8.51 -3.03 2.35
C THR A 171 -8.97 -1.77 3.08
N ALA A 172 -10.26 -1.45 2.98
CA ALA A 172 -10.92 -0.41 3.76
C ALA A 172 -11.52 -1.02 5.04
N HIS A 173 -11.15 -0.47 6.19
CA HIS A 173 -11.44 -1.06 7.50
C HIS A 173 -12.57 -0.39 8.28
N GLY A 174 -12.86 0.88 8.03
CA GLY A 174 -13.86 1.50 8.87
C GLY A 174 -14.28 2.93 8.56
N PRO A 175 -14.94 3.56 9.54
CA PRO A 175 -15.60 4.85 9.36
C PRO A 175 -14.67 5.96 8.89
N GLU A 176 -13.44 5.99 9.40
CA GLU A 176 -12.45 7.04 9.08
C GLU A 176 -12.22 7.23 7.58
N GLU A 177 -12.43 6.16 6.79
CA GLU A 177 -12.26 6.18 5.34
C GLU A 177 -13.52 6.68 4.62
N PHE A 178 -14.67 6.64 5.30
CA PHE A 178 -15.97 7.00 4.74
C PHE A 178 -16.48 8.37 5.21
N ASP A 179 -15.92 8.91 6.29
CA ASP A 179 -16.30 10.21 6.84
C ASP A 179 -15.87 11.37 5.94
N LYS A 180 -14.63 11.28 5.38
CA LYS A 180 -14.06 12.32 4.51
C LYS A 180 -13.45 11.70 3.24
N PRO A 181 -14.24 10.96 2.44
CA PRO A 181 -13.73 10.19 1.30
C PRO A 181 -13.09 11.06 0.22
N GLU A 182 -13.56 12.30 0.04
CA GLU A 182 -13.00 13.25 -0.91
C GLU A 182 -11.60 13.74 -0.45
N ALA A 183 -11.43 13.96 0.86
CA ALA A 183 -10.15 14.40 1.43
C ALA A 183 -9.06 13.34 1.29
N ILE A 184 -9.41 12.06 1.40
CA ILE A 184 -8.47 10.95 1.19
C ILE A 184 -8.42 10.49 -0.27
N ALA A 185 -9.16 11.12 -1.17
CA ALA A 185 -9.27 10.74 -2.59
C ALA A 185 -9.64 9.26 -2.79
N LEU A 186 -10.65 8.78 -2.04
CA LEU A 186 -11.03 7.38 -2.02
C LEU A 186 -11.45 6.89 -3.41
N ALA A 187 -12.22 7.69 -4.16
CA ALA A 187 -12.66 7.35 -5.51
C ALA A 187 -11.48 7.17 -6.48
N ASP A 188 -10.49 8.07 -6.44
CA ASP A 188 -9.29 7.99 -7.28
C ASP A 188 -8.50 6.69 -6.98
N LYS A 189 -8.38 6.32 -5.69
CA LYS A 189 -7.70 5.10 -5.27
C LYS A 189 -8.43 3.84 -5.74
N ILE A 190 -9.77 3.80 -5.61
CA ILE A 190 -10.57 2.67 -6.10
C ILE A 190 -10.41 2.52 -7.62
N GLU A 191 -10.43 3.62 -8.34
CA GLU A 191 -10.31 3.59 -9.80
C GLU A 191 -8.96 3.05 -10.26
N GLN A 192 -7.87 3.40 -9.58
CA GLN A 192 -6.52 2.99 -9.94
C GLN A 192 -6.12 1.62 -9.35
N ALA A 193 -6.74 1.19 -8.26
CA ALA A 193 -6.48 -0.11 -7.66
C ALA A 193 -6.89 -1.27 -8.58
N ARG A 194 -6.22 -2.41 -8.45
CA ARG A 194 -6.64 -3.66 -9.10
C ARG A 194 -7.93 -4.20 -8.51
N PHE A 195 -8.02 -4.20 -7.19
CA PHE A 195 -9.23 -4.52 -6.43
C PHE A 195 -9.21 -3.80 -5.09
N VAL A 196 -10.38 -3.74 -4.45
CA VAL A 196 -10.55 -3.14 -3.12
C VAL A 196 -11.39 -4.07 -2.24
N VAL A 197 -10.97 -4.26 -1.01
CA VAL A 197 -11.67 -5.10 -0.04
C VAL A 197 -12.38 -4.21 0.98
N GLY A 198 -13.68 -4.42 1.15
CA GLY A 198 -14.43 -3.91 2.30
C GLY A 198 -14.57 -5.01 3.35
N VAL A 199 -14.16 -4.75 4.59
CA VAL A 199 -14.19 -5.76 5.68
C VAL A 199 -15.60 -6.19 6.12
N SER A 200 -16.63 -5.52 5.61
CA SER A 200 -18.04 -5.81 5.90
C SER A 200 -18.94 -5.44 4.73
N SER A 201 -20.18 -5.96 4.71
CA SER A 201 -21.20 -5.58 3.72
C SER A 201 -21.49 -4.08 3.79
N PHE A 202 -21.48 -3.48 4.98
CA PHE A 202 -21.59 -2.03 5.14
C PHE A 202 -20.41 -1.32 4.47
N GLY A 203 -19.16 -1.69 4.79
CA GLY A 203 -17.97 -1.12 4.16
C GLY A 203 -18.00 -1.24 2.64
N ARG A 204 -18.38 -2.42 2.11
CA ARG A 204 -18.56 -2.63 0.68
C ARG A 204 -19.60 -1.66 0.09
N SER A 205 -20.73 -1.46 0.74
CA SER A 205 -21.76 -0.53 0.28
C SER A 205 -21.27 0.92 0.24
N GLN A 206 -20.46 1.34 1.23
CA GLN A 206 -19.86 2.67 1.25
C GLN A 206 -18.84 2.85 0.13
N LEU A 207 -18.01 1.85 -0.15
CA LEU A 207 -17.08 1.87 -1.28
C LEU A 207 -17.82 2.01 -2.61
N LEU A 208 -18.86 1.21 -2.84
CA LEU A 208 -19.70 1.28 -4.05
C LEU A 208 -20.35 2.65 -4.26
N ARG A 209 -20.81 3.30 -3.17
CA ARG A 209 -21.37 4.66 -3.23
C ARG A 209 -20.37 5.73 -3.67
N ARG A 210 -19.10 5.53 -3.39
CA ARG A 210 -18.02 6.49 -3.69
C ARG A 210 -17.29 6.18 -4.98
N ALA A 211 -17.34 4.93 -5.42
CA ALA A 211 -16.70 4.48 -6.65
C ALA A 211 -17.53 4.85 -7.89
N PRO A 212 -16.88 5.22 -9.01
CA PRO A 212 -17.58 5.28 -10.29
C PRO A 212 -18.07 3.88 -10.69
N ALA A 213 -19.22 3.78 -11.34
CA ALA A 213 -19.87 2.51 -11.67
C ALA A 213 -18.95 1.54 -12.42
N ARG A 214 -18.05 2.05 -13.28
CA ARG A 214 -17.04 1.25 -14.01
C ARG A 214 -16.02 0.54 -13.11
N SER A 215 -15.95 0.92 -11.83
CA SER A 215 -15.02 0.33 -10.86
C SER A 215 -15.69 -0.61 -9.85
N TRP A 216 -17.01 -0.83 -9.95
CA TRP A 216 -17.73 -1.66 -8.99
C TRP A 216 -17.29 -3.12 -8.98
N GLU A 217 -16.87 -3.66 -10.13
CA GLU A 217 -16.38 -5.03 -10.24
C GLU A 217 -15.07 -5.27 -9.45
N LYS A 218 -14.39 -4.19 -9.07
CA LYS A 218 -13.15 -4.25 -8.28
C LYS A 218 -13.40 -4.33 -6.76
N ILE A 219 -14.66 -4.20 -6.27
CA ILE A 219 -15.03 -4.06 -4.87
C ILE A 219 -15.76 -5.31 -4.37
#